data_bdbafc33ed3628067f80eb5ce8c2b92d
#
_entry.id   bdbafc33ed3628067f80eb5ce8c2b92d
#
_cell.length_a   1.000
_cell.length_b   1.000
_cell.length_c   1.000
_cell.angle_alpha   90.00
_cell.angle_beta   90.00
_cell.angle_gamma   90.00
#
_symmetry.space_group_name_H-M   'P 1'
#
loop_
_entity.id
_entity.type
_entity.pdbx_description
1 polymer ?
#
loop_
_entity_poly.entity_id
_entity_poly.type
_entity_poly.pdbx_seq_one_letter_code
_entity_poly.pdbx_strand_id
1 'polypeptide(L)'
;MPTRLAALGAAVLFAVAGCSSPADESATIVTPPSPAEDLAELPAASAGGACILWDYDFIEQNLGVRFAVAAADQVDDTSTCVVQTLSAPWPDLALSVVETTKANATIFLDTRMPEKATKLTGLGKAGYRMNTKASGEHGPTVEIGWLSEAKQLQTLRFTFAKDATAADVKDMNAKLLELAKALSTTNG
;
A
#
# COMPACT_ATOMS: atom_id res chain seq x y z
N MET A 1 28.69 -40.04 12.22
CA MET A 1 28.66 -40.96 11.05
C MET A 1 28.13 -40.19 9.87
N PRO A 2 28.92 -40.04 8.84
CA PRO A 2 28.53 -39.24 7.67
C PRO A 2 27.98 -40.17 6.58
N THR A 3 26.90 -39.76 5.94
CA THR A 3 26.49 -40.41 4.69
C THR A 3 26.42 -39.33 3.59
N ARG A 4 27.41 -39.37 2.72
CA ARG A 4 27.48 -38.67 1.43
C ARG A 4 26.58 -39.40 0.44
N LEU A 5 25.81 -38.66 -0.37
CA LEU A 5 25.31 -39.16 -1.63
C LEU A 5 25.54 -38.11 -2.71
N ALA A 6 26.24 -38.62 -3.72
CA ALA A 6 26.78 -37.87 -4.84
C ALA A 6 25.73 -37.74 -5.98
N ALA A 7 25.85 -36.65 -6.69
CA ALA A 7 25.86 -36.40 -8.13
C ALA A 7 24.97 -37.21 -9.06
N LEU A 8 24.37 -36.53 -10.01
CA LEU A 8 24.50 -36.85 -11.44
C LEU A 8 23.98 -35.67 -12.27
N GLY A 9 24.87 -35.06 -13.03
CA GLY A 9 24.58 -34.05 -14.01
C GLY A 9 24.06 -34.69 -15.29
N ALA A 10 23.14 -34.01 -15.96
CA ALA A 10 22.78 -34.27 -17.34
C ALA A 10 22.92 -32.96 -18.14
N ALA A 11 23.97 -32.90 -18.94
CA ALA A 11 24.18 -31.87 -19.95
C ALA A 11 23.33 -32.20 -21.20
N VAL A 12 22.43 -31.33 -21.58
CA VAL A 12 21.70 -31.42 -22.85
C VAL A 12 22.30 -30.42 -23.82
N LEU A 13 22.99 -30.92 -24.81
CA LEU A 13 23.51 -30.17 -25.96
C LEU A 13 22.38 -30.01 -27.02
N PHE A 14 21.94 -28.79 -27.25
CA PHE A 14 21.12 -28.46 -28.42
C PHE A 14 22.02 -27.99 -29.57
N ALA A 15 22.06 -28.81 -30.63
CA ALA A 15 22.64 -28.45 -31.93
C ALA A 15 21.63 -27.61 -32.70
N VAL A 16 21.97 -26.36 -33.01
CA VAL A 16 21.21 -25.50 -33.94
C VAL A 16 21.78 -25.71 -35.32
N ALA A 17 20.98 -26.35 -36.19
CA ALA A 17 21.28 -26.44 -37.65
C ALA A 17 20.92 -25.11 -38.31
N GLY A 18 21.91 -24.44 -38.89
CA GLY A 18 21.72 -23.25 -39.70
C GLY A 18 21.12 -23.56 -41.07
N CYS A 19 20.11 -22.80 -41.44
CA CYS A 19 19.71 -22.68 -42.87
C CYS A 19 20.06 -21.28 -43.34
N SER A 20 21.07 -21.19 -44.19
CA SER A 20 21.39 -20.02 -44.98
C SER A 20 20.54 -20.02 -46.23
N SER A 21 19.77 -18.96 -46.46
CA SER A 21 19.22 -18.62 -47.79
C SER A 21 19.50 -17.14 -48.05
N PRO A 22 20.07 -16.81 -49.20
CA PRO A 22 20.23 -15.44 -49.65
C PRO A 22 18.97 -14.99 -50.37
N ALA A 23 18.29 -13.98 -49.87
CA ALA A 23 17.36 -13.19 -50.62
C ALA A 23 17.46 -11.74 -50.19
N ASP A 24 17.86 -10.96 -51.13
CA ASP A 24 17.86 -9.50 -51.18
C ASP A 24 16.44 -9.01 -50.96
N GLU A 25 16.20 -8.38 -49.81
CA GLU A 25 14.96 -7.64 -49.59
C GLU A 25 15.26 -6.43 -48.69
N SER A 26 15.06 -5.26 -49.29
CA SER A 26 15.20 -3.96 -48.66
C SER A 26 14.52 -3.96 -47.27
N ALA A 27 15.33 -4.07 -46.23
CA ALA A 27 14.85 -3.95 -44.86
C ALA A 27 14.32 -2.53 -44.65
N THR A 28 13.02 -2.36 -44.76
CA THR A 28 12.31 -1.24 -44.18
C THR A 28 12.60 -1.29 -42.69
N ILE A 29 13.41 -0.34 -42.21
CA ILE A 29 13.61 -0.15 -40.75
C ILE A 29 12.25 0.19 -40.20
N VAL A 30 11.56 -0.80 -39.68
CA VAL A 30 10.40 -0.58 -38.83
C VAL A 30 10.98 -0.01 -37.51
N THR A 31 10.96 1.30 -37.41
CA THR A 31 11.21 1.96 -36.13
C THR A 31 10.27 1.32 -35.10
N PRO A 32 10.77 0.72 -34.02
CA PRO A 32 9.87 0.22 -32.98
C PRO A 32 9.02 1.41 -32.50
N PRO A 33 7.71 1.23 -32.27
CA PRO A 33 6.87 2.27 -31.72
C PRO A 33 7.52 2.78 -30.46
N SER A 34 7.66 4.08 -30.37
CA SER A 34 8.17 4.77 -29.17
C SER A 34 7.32 4.32 -27.99
N PRO A 35 7.91 3.82 -26.89
CA PRO A 35 7.15 3.48 -25.69
C PRO A 35 6.83 4.75 -24.91
N ALA A 36 5.93 5.55 -25.44
CA ALA A 36 5.28 6.65 -24.77
C ALA A 36 3.78 6.51 -25.05
N GLU A 37 3.25 5.32 -24.86
CA GLU A 37 1.86 5.21 -24.47
C GLU A 37 1.83 5.72 -23.03
N ASP A 38 1.12 6.83 -22.81
CA ASP A 38 0.59 7.25 -21.53
C ASP A 38 -0.01 5.99 -20.88
N LEU A 39 0.71 5.35 -19.98
CA LEU A 39 0.15 4.30 -19.15
C LEU A 39 -0.92 5.03 -18.33
N ALA A 40 -2.15 4.98 -18.81
CA ALA A 40 -3.28 5.55 -18.11
C ALA A 40 -3.22 5.02 -16.68
N GLU A 41 -3.06 5.93 -15.72
CA GLU A 41 -3.01 5.60 -14.30
C GLU A 41 -4.31 4.86 -13.95
N LEU A 42 -4.21 3.57 -13.63
CA LEU A 42 -5.36 2.78 -13.24
C LEU A 42 -5.87 3.31 -11.89
N PRO A 43 -7.19 3.49 -11.71
CA PRO A 43 -7.74 3.91 -10.42
C PRO A 43 -7.30 2.98 -9.30
N ALA A 44 -7.09 3.50 -8.10
CA ALA A 44 -6.73 2.69 -6.93
C ALA A 44 -7.72 1.52 -6.71
N ALA A 45 -9.01 1.76 -6.94
CA ALA A 45 -10.07 0.76 -6.86
C ALA A 45 -9.86 -0.47 -7.76
N SER A 46 -9.08 -0.35 -8.85
CA SER A 46 -8.76 -1.48 -9.74
C SER A 46 -7.93 -2.55 -9.05
N ALA A 47 -7.22 -2.23 -7.97
CA ALA A 47 -6.50 -3.20 -7.16
C ALA A 47 -7.45 -4.08 -6.32
N GLY A 48 -8.71 -3.69 -6.14
CA GLY A 48 -9.69 -4.41 -5.31
C GLY A 48 -9.49 -4.24 -3.80
N GLY A 49 -10.07 -5.14 -3.00
CA GLY A 49 -9.96 -5.12 -1.55
C GLY A 49 -10.32 -3.76 -0.94
N ALA A 50 -9.62 -3.33 0.09
CA ALA A 50 -9.84 -2.03 0.73
C ALA A 50 -9.53 -0.82 -0.19
N CYS A 51 -8.89 -1.04 -1.37
CA CYS A 51 -8.62 0.04 -2.32
C CYS A 51 -9.89 0.61 -2.98
N ILE A 52 -11.01 -0.11 -2.93
CA ILE A 52 -12.29 0.39 -3.45
C ILE A 52 -12.86 1.55 -2.62
N LEU A 53 -12.34 1.79 -1.41
CA LEU A 53 -12.86 2.78 -0.47
C LEU A 53 -12.35 4.19 -0.75
N TRP A 54 -11.37 4.34 -1.66
CA TRP A 54 -10.77 5.62 -2.01
C TRP A 54 -10.24 5.65 -3.44
N ASP A 55 -9.99 6.85 -3.96
CA ASP A 55 -9.23 7.10 -5.18
C ASP A 55 -8.04 8.03 -4.92
N TYR A 56 -7.14 8.16 -5.88
CA TYR A 56 -5.94 9.01 -5.72
C TYR A 56 -6.26 10.48 -5.54
N ASP A 57 -7.27 11.00 -6.24
CA ASP A 57 -7.68 12.40 -6.14
C ASP A 57 -8.25 12.71 -4.77
N PHE A 58 -9.07 11.80 -4.22
CA PHE A 58 -9.58 11.92 -2.86
C PHE A 58 -8.46 11.94 -1.82
N ILE A 59 -7.45 11.07 -1.95
CA ILE A 59 -6.30 11.03 -1.06
C ILE A 59 -5.47 12.31 -1.20
N GLU A 60 -5.19 12.75 -2.44
CA GLU A 60 -4.42 13.96 -2.71
C GLU A 60 -5.08 15.22 -2.14
N GLN A 61 -6.40 15.36 -2.30
CA GLN A 61 -7.16 16.49 -1.73
C GLN A 61 -7.05 16.57 -0.21
N ASN A 62 -7.01 15.43 0.48
CA ASN A 62 -6.93 15.39 1.93
C ASN A 62 -5.50 15.50 2.46
N LEU A 63 -4.52 14.85 1.82
CA LEU A 63 -3.15 14.76 2.32
C LEU A 63 -2.18 15.71 1.62
N GLY A 64 -2.47 16.13 0.40
CA GLY A 64 -1.56 16.90 -0.45
C GLY A 64 -0.42 16.06 -1.01
N VAL A 65 -0.59 14.73 -1.11
CA VAL A 65 0.39 13.78 -1.67
C VAL A 65 -0.28 13.02 -2.80
N ARG A 66 0.34 13.05 -3.99
CA ARG A 66 -0.10 12.27 -5.15
C ARG A 66 0.46 10.87 -5.09
N PHE A 67 -0.43 9.88 -5.06
CA PHE A 67 -0.11 8.47 -5.25
C PHE A 67 -0.53 8.03 -6.65
N ALA A 68 0.09 6.96 -7.16
CA ALA A 68 -0.11 6.49 -8.53
C ALA A 68 -0.11 4.96 -8.65
N VAL A 69 0.28 4.24 -7.61
CA VAL A 69 0.31 2.77 -7.59
C VAL A 69 -0.50 2.29 -6.40
N ALA A 70 -1.37 1.32 -6.62
CA ALA A 70 -2.14 0.67 -5.57
C ALA A 70 -1.94 -0.85 -5.61
N ALA A 71 -1.86 -1.45 -4.43
CA ALA A 71 -1.87 -2.88 -4.23
C ALA A 71 -2.84 -3.24 -3.11
N ALA A 72 -3.62 -4.30 -3.29
CA ALA A 72 -4.52 -4.83 -2.28
C ALA A 72 -4.12 -6.25 -1.90
N ASP A 73 -4.42 -6.60 -0.65
CA ASP A 73 -4.33 -7.95 -0.14
C ASP A 73 -5.55 -8.24 0.74
N GLN A 74 -5.94 -9.51 0.78
CA GLN A 74 -7.03 -9.97 1.64
C GLN A 74 -6.64 -11.29 2.28
N VAL A 75 -6.61 -11.29 3.62
CA VAL A 75 -6.34 -12.48 4.43
C VAL A 75 -7.45 -12.60 5.47
N ASP A 76 -8.19 -13.68 5.42
CA ASP A 76 -9.36 -13.93 6.27
C ASP A 76 -10.34 -12.73 6.23
N ASP A 77 -10.67 -12.18 7.40
CA ASP A 77 -11.57 -11.03 7.56
C ASP A 77 -10.84 -9.67 7.40
N THR A 78 -9.57 -9.67 7.01
CA THR A 78 -8.76 -8.46 6.86
C THR A 78 -8.55 -8.14 5.39
N SER A 79 -8.97 -6.95 4.98
CA SER A 79 -8.69 -6.38 3.67
C SER A 79 -7.74 -5.19 3.82
N THR A 80 -6.69 -5.16 3.01
CA THR A 80 -5.66 -4.12 3.06
C THR A 80 -5.51 -3.46 1.70
N CYS A 81 -5.27 -2.16 1.69
CA CYS A 81 -4.85 -1.39 0.53
C CYS A 81 -3.60 -0.59 0.87
N VAL A 82 -2.61 -0.64 -0.01
CA VAL A 82 -1.41 0.22 0.07
C VAL A 82 -1.33 1.02 -1.21
N VAL A 83 -1.14 2.34 -1.07
CA VAL A 83 -0.86 3.22 -2.20
C VAL A 83 0.52 3.85 -2.05
N GLN A 84 1.22 3.99 -3.19
CA GLN A 84 2.59 4.49 -3.26
C GLN A 84 2.74 5.52 -4.37
N THR A 85 3.79 6.33 -4.28
CA THR A 85 4.19 7.21 -5.37
C THR A 85 4.83 6.40 -6.50
N LEU A 86 4.81 6.92 -7.72
CA LEU A 86 5.39 6.21 -8.88
C LEU A 86 6.91 6.06 -8.79
N SER A 87 7.59 7.02 -8.17
CA SER A 87 9.06 7.16 -8.22
C SER A 87 9.81 6.55 -7.04
N ALA A 88 9.11 6.24 -5.94
CA ALA A 88 9.75 5.76 -4.72
C ALA A 88 8.79 4.92 -3.86
N PRO A 89 9.31 3.99 -3.03
CA PRO A 89 8.49 3.20 -2.13
C PRO A 89 7.89 4.03 -0.97
N TRP A 90 8.47 5.20 -0.68
CA TRP A 90 7.96 6.15 0.33
C TRP A 90 7.86 7.55 -0.24
N PRO A 91 6.84 8.35 0.22
CA PRO A 91 5.83 7.97 1.20
C PRO A 91 4.88 6.90 0.68
N ASP A 92 4.35 6.09 1.61
CA ASP A 92 3.22 5.21 1.37
C ASP A 92 2.04 5.52 2.30
N LEU A 93 0.86 5.09 1.91
CA LEU A 93 -0.34 5.14 2.72
C LEU A 93 -1.02 3.78 2.68
N ALA A 94 -1.26 3.20 3.85
CA ALA A 94 -1.92 1.92 4.00
C ALA A 94 -3.25 2.06 4.75
N LEU A 95 -4.31 1.43 4.22
CA LEU A 95 -5.59 1.24 4.88
C LEU A 95 -5.79 -0.25 5.13
N SER A 96 -6.09 -0.63 6.37
CA SER A 96 -6.51 -1.98 6.74
C SER A 96 -7.91 -1.93 7.32
N VAL A 97 -8.77 -2.83 6.88
CA VAL A 97 -10.15 -2.99 7.33
C VAL A 97 -10.33 -4.43 7.78
N VAL A 98 -10.72 -4.62 9.06
CA VAL A 98 -11.02 -5.92 9.63
C VAL A 98 -12.50 -5.98 9.98
N GLU A 99 -13.21 -6.93 9.41
CA GLU A 99 -14.60 -7.19 9.75
C GLU A 99 -14.68 -7.79 11.16
N THR A 100 -15.57 -7.25 11.98
CA THR A 100 -15.81 -7.78 13.33
C THR A 100 -17.25 -7.54 13.79
N THR A 101 -17.85 -8.56 14.38
CA THR A 101 -19.21 -8.47 14.94
C THR A 101 -19.24 -8.28 16.46
N LYS A 102 -18.10 -8.47 17.14
CA LYS A 102 -17.99 -8.50 18.62
C LYS A 102 -17.31 -7.28 19.20
N ALA A 103 -16.74 -6.38 18.37
CA ALA A 103 -16.05 -5.22 18.86
C ALA A 103 -17.02 -4.21 19.49
N ASN A 104 -16.56 -3.62 20.61
CA ASN A 104 -17.13 -2.41 21.21
C ASN A 104 -15.98 -1.48 21.60
N ALA A 105 -16.31 -0.23 21.95
CA ALA A 105 -15.31 0.80 22.25
C ALA A 105 -14.31 0.38 23.33
N THR A 106 -14.77 -0.24 24.41
CA THR A 106 -13.91 -0.69 25.52
C THR A 106 -12.96 -1.78 25.06
N ILE A 107 -13.48 -2.85 24.47
CA ILE A 107 -12.65 -3.95 23.95
C ILE A 107 -11.63 -3.42 22.93
N PHE A 108 -12.05 -2.53 22.02
CA PHE A 108 -11.13 -1.94 21.04
C PHE A 108 -9.97 -1.19 21.72
N LEU A 109 -10.26 -0.30 22.67
CA LEU A 109 -9.22 0.47 23.35
C LEU A 109 -8.31 -0.41 24.22
N ASP A 110 -8.85 -1.44 24.84
CA ASP A 110 -8.09 -2.30 25.77
C ASP A 110 -7.21 -3.32 25.01
N THR A 111 -7.63 -3.75 23.80
CA THR A 111 -6.96 -4.85 23.09
C THR A 111 -6.25 -4.44 21.81
N ARG A 112 -6.62 -3.32 21.20
CA ARG A 112 -6.11 -2.88 19.89
C ARG A 112 -5.32 -1.58 19.94
N MET A 113 -5.57 -0.73 20.94
CA MET A 113 -4.80 0.50 21.07
C MET A 113 -3.38 0.18 21.55
N PRO A 114 -2.32 0.58 20.78
CA PRO A 114 -0.94 0.39 21.21
C PRO A 114 -0.62 1.17 22.50
N GLU A 115 0.30 0.68 23.33
CA GLU A 115 0.68 1.32 24.63
C GLU A 115 1.06 2.80 24.51
N LYS A 116 1.71 3.19 23.41
CA LYS A 116 2.19 4.57 23.17
C LYS A 116 1.19 5.42 22.39
N ALA A 117 0.02 4.89 22.11
CA ALA A 117 -1.00 5.62 21.38
C ALA A 117 -1.77 6.58 22.28
N THR A 118 -2.32 7.62 21.67
CA THR A 118 -3.20 8.59 22.33
C THR A 118 -4.63 8.36 21.85
N LYS A 119 -5.58 8.31 22.77
CA LYS A 119 -7.01 8.20 22.45
C LYS A 119 -7.47 9.39 21.62
N LEU A 120 -8.31 9.13 20.63
CA LEU A 120 -9.02 10.12 19.81
C LEU A 120 -10.51 10.09 20.14
N THR A 121 -11.12 11.27 20.09
CA THR A 121 -12.57 11.45 20.19
C THR A 121 -13.13 11.95 18.87
N GLY A 122 -14.41 11.63 18.56
CA GLY A 122 -15.07 12.07 17.34
C GLY A 122 -14.63 11.34 16.08
N LEU A 123 -14.13 10.11 16.22
CA LEU A 123 -13.83 9.22 15.12
C LEU A 123 -14.42 7.83 15.42
N GLY A 124 -15.51 7.46 14.75
CA GLY A 124 -16.25 6.24 15.00
C GLY A 124 -16.67 6.09 16.48
N LYS A 125 -16.80 4.85 16.95
CA LYS A 125 -17.14 4.52 18.35
C LYS A 125 -15.97 4.71 19.30
N ALA A 126 -14.75 4.56 18.81
CA ALA A 126 -13.49 4.78 19.55
C ALA A 126 -12.35 4.87 18.55
N GLY A 127 -11.32 5.66 18.87
CA GLY A 127 -10.15 5.81 18.02
C GLY A 127 -8.88 6.06 18.83
N TYR A 128 -7.74 5.86 18.17
CA TYR A 128 -6.42 6.21 18.69
C TYR A 128 -5.53 6.79 17.59
N ARG A 129 -4.49 7.48 18.01
CA ARG A 129 -3.40 7.96 17.15
C ARG A 129 -2.07 7.52 17.73
N MET A 130 -1.16 7.12 16.87
CA MET A 130 0.22 6.77 17.24
C MET A 130 1.20 7.34 16.24
N ASN A 131 2.33 7.82 16.74
CA ASN A 131 3.48 8.18 15.91
C ASN A 131 4.66 7.28 16.28
N THR A 132 5.36 6.77 15.27
CA THR A 132 6.60 6.03 15.47
C THR A 132 7.78 6.79 14.86
N LYS A 133 8.96 6.57 15.40
CA LYS A 133 10.20 7.15 14.86
C LYS A 133 10.60 6.45 13.58
N ALA A 134 11.43 7.11 12.78
CA ALA A 134 12.09 6.50 11.62
C ALA A 134 12.80 5.18 12.00
N SER A 135 12.69 4.20 11.13
CA SER A 135 13.30 2.87 11.31
C SER A 135 13.67 2.26 9.96
N GLY A 136 14.83 1.60 9.89
CA GLY A 136 15.29 0.95 8.66
C GLY A 136 15.42 1.94 7.49
N GLU A 137 14.73 1.64 6.38
CA GLU A 137 14.78 2.40 5.13
C GLU A 137 13.77 3.55 5.06
N HIS A 138 12.79 3.61 5.95
CA HIS A 138 11.73 4.62 5.94
C HIS A 138 11.89 5.67 7.05
N GLY A 139 11.17 6.78 6.90
CA GLY A 139 11.02 7.83 7.90
C GLY A 139 10.05 7.47 9.04
N PRO A 140 9.60 8.46 9.81
CA PRO A 140 8.59 8.24 10.85
C PRO A 140 7.26 7.78 10.26
N THR A 141 6.37 7.23 11.11
CA THR A 141 5.01 6.90 10.70
C THR A 141 3.97 7.62 11.55
N VAL A 142 2.83 7.92 10.94
CA VAL A 142 1.61 8.38 11.61
C VAL A 142 0.54 7.31 11.39
N GLU A 143 -0.06 6.83 12.47
CA GLU A 143 -1.11 5.83 12.43
C GLU A 143 -2.35 6.32 13.16
N ILE A 144 -3.52 6.08 12.58
CA ILE A 144 -4.82 6.30 13.17
C ILE A 144 -5.61 4.99 13.06
N GLY A 145 -6.02 4.47 14.20
CA GLY A 145 -6.90 3.29 14.25
C GLY A 145 -8.24 3.65 14.88
N TRP A 146 -9.33 3.07 14.35
CA TRP A 146 -10.66 3.31 14.91
C TRP A 146 -11.58 2.11 14.73
N LEU A 147 -12.60 2.06 15.59
CA LEU A 147 -13.75 1.21 15.46
C LEU A 147 -14.86 2.01 14.81
N SER A 148 -15.25 1.64 13.58
CA SER A 148 -16.32 2.30 12.84
C SER A 148 -17.69 2.08 13.48
N GLU A 149 -18.71 2.84 13.05
CA GLU A 149 -20.11 2.63 13.46
C GLU A 149 -20.61 1.25 13.02
N ALA A 150 -20.15 0.75 11.88
CA ALA A 150 -20.43 -0.59 11.35
C ALA A 150 -19.67 -1.72 12.10
N LYS A 151 -18.91 -1.40 13.15
CA LYS A 151 -18.10 -2.34 13.95
C LYS A 151 -16.90 -2.95 13.19
N GLN A 152 -16.41 -2.30 12.15
CA GLN A 152 -15.15 -2.65 11.50
C GLN A 152 -13.99 -2.05 12.28
N LEU A 153 -12.88 -2.77 12.39
CA LEU A 153 -11.63 -2.21 12.86
C LEU A 153 -10.87 -1.65 11.66
N GLN A 154 -10.64 -0.36 11.66
CA GLN A 154 -9.94 0.31 10.56
C GLN A 154 -8.63 0.91 11.08
N THR A 155 -7.59 0.80 10.27
CA THR A 155 -6.28 1.39 10.56
C THR A 155 -5.76 2.08 9.31
N LEU A 156 -5.44 3.35 9.46
CA LEU A 156 -4.84 4.19 8.42
C LEU A 156 -3.43 4.57 8.85
N ARG A 157 -2.42 4.24 8.04
CA ARG A 157 -1.02 4.48 8.34
C ARG A 157 -0.31 5.16 7.20
N PHE A 158 0.27 6.31 7.48
CA PHE A 158 1.16 7.03 6.56
C PHE A 158 2.61 6.83 6.98
N THR A 159 3.45 6.36 6.06
CA THR A 159 4.89 6.18 6.24
C THR A 159 5.63 7.23 5.44
N PHE A 160 6.47 8.00 6.10
CA PHE A 160 7.26 9.04 5.44
C PHE A 160 8.53 8.49 4.79
N ALA A 161 9.10 9.25 3.85
CA ALA A 161 10.50 9.12 3.46
C ALA A 161 11.43 9.54 4.63
N LYS A 162 12.71 9.15 4.56
CA LYS A 162 13.67 9.32 5.67
C LYS A 162 13.92 10.77 6.10
N ASP A 163 13.79 11.70 5.20
CA ASP A 163 14.09 13.14 5.36
C ASP A 163 12.94 13.94 5.99
N ALA A 164 11.84 13.30 6.33
CA ALA A 164 10.69 13.96 6.93
C ALA A 164 11.02 14.58 8.29
N THR A 165 10.57 15.82 8.47
CA THR A 165 10.79 16.61 9.68
C THR A 165 9.68 16.39 10.72
N ALA A 166 9.90 16.83 11.96
CA ALA A 166 8.86 16.83 12.99
C ALA A 166 7.66 17.73 12.62
N ALA A 167 7.87 18.77 11.82
CA ALA A 167 6.80 19.63 11.33
C ALA A 167 5.91 18.88 10.33
N ASP A 168 6.50 18.10 9.42
CA ASP A 168 5.76 17.26 8.46
C ASP A 168 4.92 16.22 9.18
N VAL A 169 5.46 15.57 10.20
CA VAL A 169 4.73 14.60 11.04
C VAL A 169 3.55 15.26 11.76
N LYS A 170 3.73 16.48 12.28
CA LYS A 170 2.66 17.23 12.94
C LYS A 170 1.54 17.60 11.96
N ASP A 171 1.88 18.09 10.79
CA ASP A 171 0.91 18.44 9.73
C ASP A 171 0.14 17.20 9.26
N MET A 172 0.85 16.12 8.97
CA MET A 172 0.25 14.85 8.54
C MET A 172 -0.70 14.25 9.59
N ASN A 173 -0.42 14.41 10.88
CA ASN A 173 -1.35 13.98 11.94
C ASN A 173 -2.73 14.62 11.81
N ALA A 174 -2.80 15.92 11.46
CA ALA A 174 -4.07 16.62 11.27
C ALA A 174 -4.76 16.15 9.98
N LYS A 175 -4.03 16.09 8.88
CA LYS A 175 -4.54 15.66 7.57
C LYS A 175 -5.04 14.23 7.58
N LEU A 176 -4.28 13.31 8.18
CA LEU A 176 -4.65 11.91 8.27
C LEU A 176 -5.92 11.70 9.12
N LEU A 177 -6.11 12.52 10.16
CA LEU A 177 -7.35 12.48 10.96
C LEU A 177 -8.57 12.93 10.15
N GLU A 178 -8.44 13.97 9.32
CA GLU A 178 -9.53 14.41 8.46
C GLU A 178 -9.84 13.36 7.37
N LEU A 179 -8.83 12.72 6.79
CA LEU A 179 -9.02 11.60 5.87
C LEU A 179 -9.74 10.42 6.56
N ALA A 180 -9.34 10.05 7.78
CA ALA A 180 -10.00 8.99 8.54
C ALA A 180 -11.48 9.30 8.85
N LYS A 181 -11.80 10.56 9.17
CA LYS A 181 -13.19 11.01 9.36
C LYS A 181 -13.99 10.92 8.06
N ALA A 182 -13.42 11.36 6.94
CA ALA A 182 -14.07 11.29 5.65
C ALA A 182 -14.38 9.84 5.25
N LEU A 183 -13.45 8.91 5.44
CA LEU A 183 -13.66 7.47 5.24
C LEU A 183 -14.74 6.92 6.17
N SER A 184 -14.74 7.30 7.45
CA SER A 184 -15.72 6.84 8.44
C SER A 184 -17.16 7.27 8.10
N THR A 185 -17.34 8.45 7.50
CA THR A 185 -18.66 8.94 7.10
C THR A 185 -19.16 8.33 5.78
N THR A 186 -18.26 7.88 4.93
CA THR A 186 -18.61 7.28 3.63
C THR A 186 -18.99 5.80 3.78
N ASN A 187 -18.42 5.10 4.77
CA ASN A 187 -18.51 3.65 4.93
C ASN A 187 -19.15 3.23 6.28
N GLY A 188 -19.77 4.14 6.98
CA GLY A 188 -20.42 3.94 8.28
C GLY A 188 -21.93 3.70 8.20
#